data_3802b6d4fc2fd4efcd1df3f74bc799d9
#
_entry.id   3802b6d4fc2fd4efcd1df3f74bc799d9
#
_cell.length_a   1.000
_cell.length_b   1.000
_cell.length_c   1.000
_cell.angle_alpha   90.00
_cell.angle_beta   90.00
_cell.angle_gamma   90.00
#
_symmetry.space_group_name_H-M   'P 1'
#
loop_
_entity.id
_entity.type
_entity.pdbx_description
1 polymer ?
#
loop_
_entity_poly.entity_id
_entity_poly.type
_entity_poly.pdbx_seq_one_letter_code
_entity_poly.pdbx_strand_id
1 'polypeptide(L)'
;VYEWMQFMLQESGVDPAGFTGTSADVRAAIQQAKRERSDRLGLGYERFTDGQLSDSWATGIFPNVQIGCHPEAIFLMRFIPHDTDPERFWYDTMTLMFPVDDPNYCPPAWMGLPEGTDVTGSVRPETESFLIDEDPGLGLVLSQDSAFLPSVQEGMRSKAFRGQLWGEQEQRLRHFHVELERRLNA
;
A
#
# COMPACT_ATOMS: atom_id res chain seq x y z
N VAL A 1 11.67 17.88 10.85
CA VAL A 1 11.03 16.59 10.55
C VAL A 1 11.97 15.72 9.73
N TYR A 2 11.96 14.38 9.91
CA TYR A 2 12.84 13.51 9.16
C TYR A 2 12.26 13.17 7.77
N GLU A 3 13.10 12.61 6.91
CA GLU A 3 12.89 12.47 5.48
C GLU A 3 11.53 11.85 5.08
N TRP A 4 11.10 10.78 5.74
CA TRP A 4 9.80 10.18 5.46
C TRP A 4 8.62 11.11 5.76
N MET A 5 8.69 11.91 6.80
CA MET A 5 7.66 12.90 7.11
C MET A 5 7.64 14.04 6.10
N GLN A 6 8.81 14.43 5.58
CA GLN A 6 8.89 15.42 4.50
C GLN A 6 8.22 14.91 3.23
N PHE A 7 8.48 13.65 2.89
CA PHE A 7 7.82 12.99 1.76
C PHE A 7 6.29 12.98 1.94
N MET A 8 5.78 12.59 3.09
CA MET A 8 4.34 12.56 3.35
C MET A 8 3.68 13.95 3.29
N LEU A 9 4.35 14.98 3.76
CA LEU A 9 3.88 16.37 3.63
C LEU A 9 3.79 16.76 2.16
N GLN A 10 4.85 16.50 1.39
CA GLN A 10 4.92 16.82 -0.04
C GLN A 10 3.84 16.10 -0.85
N GLU A 11 3.62 14.81 -0.63
CA GLU A 11 2.55 14.03 -1.27
C GLU A 11 1.15 14.57 -0.94
N SER A 12 1.01 15.19 0.23
CA SER A 12 -0.24 15.84 0.65
C SER A 12 -0.39 17.26 0.13
N GLY A 13 0.63 17.81 -0.56
CA GLY A 13 0.65 19.15 -1.10
C GLY A 13 1.08 20.22 -0.09
N VAL A 14 1.74 19.81 1.00
CA VAL A 14 2.31 20.71 2.00
C VAL A 14 3.80 20.85 1.74
N ASP A 15 4.30 22.08 1.61
CA ASP A 15 5.74 22.33 1.45
C ASP A 15 6.49 21.92 2.73
N PRO A 16 7.39 20.93 2.67
CA PRO A 16 8.16 20.52 3.83
C PRO A 16 9.31 21.49 4.16
N ALA A 17 9.65 22.41 3.25
CA ALA A 17 10.72 23.37 3.47
C ALA A 17 10.36 24.30 4.63
N GLY A 18 11.16 24.26 5.68
CA GLY A 18 10.91 25.07 6.88
C GLY A 18 9.81 24.56 7.80
N PHE A 19 9.18 23.42 7.52
CA PHE A 19 8.20 22.84 8.43
C PHE A 19 8.87 22.44 9.75
N THR A 20 8.41 23.05 10.82
CA THR A 20 8.89 22.77 12.20
C THR A 20 7.71 22.26 13.03
N GLY A 21 7.90 21.14 13.68
CA GLY A 21 6.84 20.55 14.51
C GLY A 21 7.13 19.10 14.88
N THR A 22 6.23 18.57 15.66
CA THR A 22 6.21 17.16 16.07
C THR A 22 5.57 16.29 14.99
N SER A 23 5.59 14.97 15.17
CA SER A 23 4.84 14.04 14.31
C SER A 23 3.33 14.28 14.37
N ALA A 24 2.80 14.78 15.48
CA ALA A 24 1.41 15.17 15.60
C ALA A 24 1.06 16.38 14.73
N ASP A 25 1.97 17.37 14.67
CA ASP A 25 1.79 18.54 13.82
C ASP A 25 1.85 18.15 12.32
N VAL A 26 2.73 17.23 11.94
CA VAL A 26 2.77 16.66 10.59
C VAL A 26 1.44 15.99 10.24
N ARG A 27 0.89 15.16 11.12
CA ARG A 27 -0.42 14.53 10.90
C ARG A 27 -1.53 15.56 10.71
N ALA A 28 -1.58 16.56 11.58
CA ALA A 28 -2.59 17.61 11.48
C ALA A 28 -2.50 18.39 10.18
N ALA A 29 -1.28 18.73 9.73
CA ALA A 29 -1.07 19.42 8.46
C ALA A 29 -1.53 18.58 7.26
N ILE A 30 -1.23 17.27 7.24
CA ILE A 30 -1.68 16.35 6.21
C ILE A 30 -3.22 16.25 6.19
N GLN A 31 -3.83 16.10 7.35
CA GLN A 31 -5.29 16.01 7.49
C GLN A 31 -5.98 17.26 6.93
N GLN A 32 -5.48 18.43 7.30
CA GLN A 32 -6.02 19.68 6.81
C GLN A 32 -5.84 19.83 5.30
N ALA A 33 -4.65 19.60 4.77
CA ALA A 33 -4.36 19.69 3.34
C ALA A 33 -5.25 18.77 2.50
N LYS A 34 -5.49 17.54 2.98
CA LYS A 34 -6.38 16.60 2.31
C LYS A 34 -7.84 17.04 2.35
N ARG A 35 -8.32 17.64 3.44
CA ARG A 35 -9.66 18.23 3.49
C ARG A 35 -9.82 19.39 2.50
N GLU A 36 -8.87 20.31 2.49
CA GLU A 36 -8.88 21.45 1.57
C GLU A 36 -8.83 21.00 0.10
N ARG A 37 -8.03 19.96 -0.19
CA ARG A 37 -8.01 19.34 -1.53
C ARG A 37 -9.36 18.70 -1.87
N SER A 38 -9.96 17.99 -0.93
CA SER A 38 -11.27 17.37 -1.09
C SER A 38 -12.36 18.37 -1.37
N ASP A 39 -12.42 19.47 -0.63
CA ASP A 39 -13.41 20.53 -0.82
C ASP A 39 -13.28 21.17 -2.22
N ARG A 40 -12.05 21.36 -2.68
CA ARG A 40 -11.78 21.93 -4.00
C ARG A 40 -12.13 20.98 -5.15
N LEU A 41 -11.91 19.69 -4.98
CA LEU A 41 -12.04 18.68 -6.04
C LEU A 41 -13.30 17.79 -5.91
N GLY A 42 -14.09 17.98 -4.87
CA GLY A 42 -15.32 17.19 -4.64
C GLY A 42 -15.03 15.72 -4.29
N LEU A 43 -13.93 15.41 -3.58
CA LEU A 43 -13.51 14.01 -3.32
C LEU A 43 -14.32 13.32 -2.22
N GLY A 44 -15.15 14.06 -1.47
CA GLY A 44 -16.01 13.49 -0.44
C GLY A 44 -15.29 13.07 0.84
N TYR A 45 -14.14 13.68 1.15
CA TYR A 45 -13.34 13.30 2.34
C TYR A 45 -13.93 13.80 3.66
N GLU A 46 -15.02 14.56 3.63
CA GLU A 46 -15.79 14.91 4.82
C GLU A 46 -16.35 13.69 5.55
N ARG A 47 -16.43 12.55 4.87
CA ARG A 47 -16.88 11.26 5.44
C ARG A 47 -15.82 10.57 6.26
N PHE A 48 -14.55 10.96 6.13
CA PHE A 48 -13.44 10.32 6.82
C PHE A 48 -13.13 11.00 8.15
N THR A 49 -12.73 10.21 9.12
CA THR A 49 -12.13 10.72 10.36
C THR A 49 -10.72 11.24 10.09
N ASP A 50 -10.19 12.05 10.98
CA ASP A 50 -8.82 12.57 10.87
C ASP A 50 -7.78 11.45 10.77
N GLY A 51 -7.94 10.39 11.56
CA GLY A 51 -7.06 9.22 11.47
C GLY A 51 -7.10 8.53 10.10
N GLN A 52 -8.26 8.44 9.46
CA GLN A 52 -8.37 7.87 8.12
C GLN A 52 -7.72 8.74 7.03
N LEU A 53 -7.59 10.04 7.27
CA LEU A 53 -6.93 10.94 6.34
C LEU A 53 -5.39 10.85 6.39
N SER A 54 -4.82 10.50 7.52
CA SER A 54 -3.36 10.52 7.72
C SER A 54 -2.71 9.16 7.93
N ASP A 55 -3.46 8.14 8.33
CA ASP A 55 -2.91 6.85 8.72
C ASP A 55 -3.14 5.81 7.61
N SER A 56 -2.21 4.88 7.47
CA SER A 56 -2.38 3.73 6.60
C SER A 56 -3.16 2.63 7.34
N TRP A 57 -4.29 2.24 6.79
CA TRP A 57 -5.14 1.19 7.34
C TRP A 57 -4.93 -0.11 6.58
N ALA A 58 -4.03 -0.96 7.12
CA ALA A 58 -3.77 -2.26 6.54
C ALA A 58 -4.69 -3.33 7.14
N THR A 59 -5.38 -4.07 6.28
CA THR A 59 -6.32 -5.13 6.64
C THR A 59 -6.04 -6.37 5.81
N GLY A 60 -5.96 -7.53 6.46
CA GLY A 60 -5.84 -8.82 5.77
C GLY A 60 -7.18 -9.54 5.69
N ILE A 61 -7.44 -10.18 4.55
CA ILE A 61 -8.52 -11.16 4.38
C ILE A 61 -7.86 -12.51 4.16
N PHE A 62 -8.00 -13.38 5.16
CA PHE A 62 -7.42 -14.72 5.09
C PHE A 62 -7.98 -15.52 3.89
N PRO A 63 -7.17 -16.29 3.16
CA PRO A 63 -5.77 -16.57 3.45
C PRO A 63 -4.76 -15.65 2.73
N ASN A 64 -5.13 -14.92 1.68
CA ASN A 64 -4.17 -14.44 0.71
C ASN A 64 -4.48 -13.04 0.13
N VAL A 65 -5.32 -12.25 0.79
CA VAL A 65 -5.62 -10.88 0.36
C VAL A 65 -5.17 -9.89 1.43
N GLN A 66 -4.48 -8.85 1.00
CA GLN A 66 -4.11 -7.72 1.83
C GLN A 66 -4.63 -6.43 1.21
N ILE A 67 -5.14 -5.54 2.03
CA ILE A 67 -5.76 -4.29 1.61
C ILE A 67 -5.13 -3.15 2.40
N GLY A 68 -4.59 -2.16 1.69
CA GLY A 68 -4.18 -0.89 2.24
C GLY A 68 -5.25 0.16 1.91
N CYS A 69 -5.86 0.76 2.93
CA CYS A 69 -6.89 1.78 2.73
C CYS A 69 -6.30 3.16 3.00
N HIS A 70 -6.49 4.05 2.04
CA HIS A 70 -6.16 5.46 2.10
C HIS A 70 -7.33 6.28 1.56
N PRO A 71 -7.44 7.57 1.89
CA PRO A 71 -8.54 8.39 1.35
C PRO A 71 -8.55 8.47 -0.18
N GLU A 72 -7.38 8.45 -0.79
CA GLU A 72 -7.21 8.57 -2.24
C GLU A 72 -7.58 7.28 -2.97
N ALA A 73 -7.24 6.13 -2.38
CA ALA A 73 -7.43 4.84 -3.01
C ALA A 73 -7.38 3.67 -2.03
N ILE A 74 -7.90 2.55 -2.47
CA ILE A 74 -7.68 1.25 -1.85
C ILE A 74 -6.63 0.50 -2.68
N PHE A 75 -5.60 0.06 -2.01
CA PHE A 75 -4.55 -0.75 -2.58
C PHE A 75 -4.80 -2.22 -2.21
N LEU A 76 -5.13 -3.03 -3.20
CA LEU A 76 -5.45 -4.44 -2.99
C LEU A 76 -4.32 -5.30 -3.53
N MET A 77 -3.83 -6.20 -2.69
CA MET A 77 -2.81 -7.19 -3.02
C MET A 77 -3.38 -8.59 -2.83
N ARG A 78 -3.14 -9.46 -3.80
CA ARG A 78 -3.59 -10.85 -3.74
C ARG A 78 -2.44 -11.78 -4.08
N PHE A 79 -2.18 -12.73 -3.20
CA PHE A 79 -1.11 -13.71 -3.32
C PHE A 79 -1.72 -15.07 -3.68
N ILE A 80 -1.63 -15.48 -4.94
CA ILE A 80 -2.25 -16.69 -5.44
C ILE A 80 -1.16 -17.76 -5.63
N PRO A 81 -1.19 -18.86 -4.84
CA PRO A 81 -0.24 -19.95 -5.03
C PRO A 81 -0.26 -20.48 -6.46
N HIS A 82 0.90 -20.85 -6.97
CA HIS A 82 0.99 -21.55 -8.24
C HIS A 82 0.42 -22.98 -8.10
N ASP A 83 -0.27 -23.46 -9.14
CA ASP A 83 -1.05 -24.71 -9.07
C ASP A 83 -0.21 -25.95 -8.74
N THR A 84 1.04 -25.99 -9.17
CA THR A 84 1.91 -27.19 -9.08
C THR A 84 3.29 -26.92 -8.49
N ASP A 85 3.68 -25.67 -8.33
CA ASP A 85 4.99 -25.29 -7.83
C ASP A 85 4.85 -24.46 -6.55
N PRO A 86 5.15 -25.05 -5.36
CA PRO A 86 5.00 -24.34 -4.09
C PRO A 86 6.01 -23.19 -3.88
N GLU A 87 6.98 -23.06 -4.78
CA GLU A 87 7.98 -21.99 -4.73
C GLU A 87 7.61 -20.79 -5.58
N ARG A 88 6.45 -20.83 -6.23
CA ARG A 88 5.94 -19.76 -7.10
C ARG A 88 4.55 -19.33 -6.69
N PHE A 89 4.22 -18.09 -6.99
CA PHE A 89 2.88 -17.53 -6.81
C PHE A 89 2.67 -16.38 -7.79
N TRP A 90 1.41 -16.05 -8.01
CA TRP A 90 1.01 -14.84 -8.69
C TRP A 90 0.81 -13.75 -7.65
N TYR A 91 1.35 -12.59 -7.92
CA TYR A 91 1.18 -11.40 -7.10
C TYR A 91 0.36 -10.37 -7.87
N ASP A 92 -0.95 -10.36 -7.61
CA ASP A 92 -1.84 -9.38 -8.21
C ASP A 92 -1.86 -8.13 -7.36
N THR A 93 -1.68 -6.99 -7.98
CA THR A 93 -1.84 -5.68 -7.37
C THR A 93 -2.91 -4.87 -8.11
N MET A 94 -3.76 -4.20 -7.38
CA MET A 94 -4.81 -3.35 -7.93
C MET A 94 -4.93 -2.08 -7.12
N THR A 95 -4.96 -0.94 -7.78
CA THR A 95 -5.32 0.35 -7.18
C THR A 95 -6.77 0.66 -7.54
N LEU A 96 -7.62 0.71 -6.53
CA LEU A 96 -9.05 1.02 -6.67
C LEU A 96 -9.30 2.43 -6.13
N MET A 97 -9.69 3.35 -7.00
CA MET A 97 -9.96 4.72 -6.64
C MET A 97 -11.31 5.20 -7.17
N PHE A 98 -11.88 6.21 -6.52
CA PHE A 98 -13.00 6.92 -7.11
C PHE A 98 -12.52 7.78 -8.27
N PRO A 99 -13.31 7.87 -9.36
CA PRO A 99 -12.98 8.78 -10.47
C PRO A 99 -12.86 10.21 -9.98
N VAL A 100 -11.88 10.93 -10.54
CA VAL A 100 -11.67 12.36 -10.27
C VAL A 100 -11.78 13.10 -11.59
N ASP A 101 -12.79 13.94 -11.71
CA ASP A 101 -13.08 14.72 -12.94
C ASP A 101 -12.35 16.08 -12.90
N ASP A 102 -11.02 16.02 -12.75
CA ASP A 102 -10.15 17.18 -12.87
C ASP A 102 -8.88 16.76 -13.65
N PRO A 103 -8.64 17.32 -14.84
CA PRO A 103 -7.49 16.96 -15.66
C PRO A 103 -6.13 17.34 -15.03
N ASN A 104 -6.13 18.18 -14.00
CA ASN A 104 -4.93 18.56 -13.27
C ASN A 104 -4.71 17.75 -11.99
N TYR A 105 -5.61 16.80 -11.71
CA TYR A 105 -5.43 15.93 -10.55
C TYR A 105 -4.22 15.02 -10.76
N CYS A 106 -3.29 15.10 -9.81
CA CYS A 106 -2.12 14.25 -9.77
C CYS A 106 -2.30 13.25 -8.62
N PRO A 107 -2.47 11.94 -8.91
CA PRO A 107 -2.53 10.95 -7.85
C PRO A 107 -1.20 10.90 -7.08
N PRO A 108 -1.22 10.59 -5.79
CA PRO A 108 -0.01 10.45 -5.01
C PRO A 108 0.94 9.39 -5.58
N ALA A 109 2.24 9.65 -5.55
CA ALA A 109 3.26 8.78 -6.13
C ALA A 109 3.28 7.36 -5.50
N TRP A 110 2.86 7.23 -4.22
CA TRP A 110 2.78 5.93 -3.55
C TRP A 110 1.80 4.96 -4.20
N MET A 111 0.82 5.46 -4.98
CA MET A 111 -0.16 4.62 -5.68
C MET A 111 0.45 3.81 -6.82
N GLY A 112 1.66 4.13 -7.25
CA GLY A 112 2.36 3.40 -8.30
C GLY A 112 1.69 3.45 -9.66
N LEU A 113 0.85 4.46 -9.91
CA LEU A 113 0.20 4.61 -11.21
C LEU A 113 1.17 5.20 -12.23
N PRO A 114 1.21 4.67 -13.46
CA PRO A 114 1.99 5.26 -14.54
C PRO A 114 1.62 6.72 -14.79
N GLU A 115 2.60 7.51 -15.23
CA GLU A 115 2.35 8.90 -15.62
C GLU A 115 1.31 8.96 -16.76
N GLY A 116 0.34 9.85 -16.59
CA GLY A 116 -0.74 10.02 -17.58
C GLY A 116 -1.88 9.00 -17.46
N THR A 117 -1.92 8.19 -16.39
CA THR A 117 -3.05 7.29 -16.13
C THR A 117 -4.36 8.08 -16.08
N ASP A 118 -5.37 7.63 -16.85
CA ASP A 118 -6.71 8.20 -16.79
C ASP A 118 -7.37 7.93 -15.44
N VAL A 119 -7.53 8.96 -14.65
CA VAL A 119 -8.19 8.90 -13.33
C VAL A 119 -9.64 9.34 -13.37
N THR A 120 -10.17 9.71 -14.53
CA THR A 120 -11.57 10.11 -14.69
C THR A 120 -12.51 8.90 -14.71
N GLY A 121 -11.98 7.71 -14.86
CA GLY A 121 -12.75 6.48 -14.99
C GLY A 121 -13.39 6.29 -16.37
N SER A 122 -13.01 7.12 -17.36
CA SER A 122 -13.52 7.02 -18.73
C SER A 122 -13.00 5.79 -19.46
N VAL A 123 -11.81 5.32 -19.08
CA VAL A 123 -11.14 4.15 -19.66
C VAL A 123 -10.81 3.16 -18.55
N ARG A 124 -11.17 1.89 -18.77
CA ARG A 124 -10.72 0.81 -17.89
C ARG A 124 -9.27 0.48 -18.20
N PRO A 125 -8.35 0.53 -17.20
CA PRO A 125 -6.97 0.13 -17.41
C PRO A 125 -6.84 -1.33 -17.84
N GLU A 126 -5.90 -1.62 -18.70
CA GLU A 126 -5.53 -2.99 -19.05
C GLU A 126 -4.77 -3.65 -17.89
N THR A 127 -4.89 -4.97 -17.79
CA THR A 127 -4.10 -5.76 -16.85
C THR A 127 -2.79 -6.15 -17.52
N GLU A 128 -1.70 -5.75 -16.93
CA GLU A 128 -0.35 -6.14 -17.38
C GLU A 128 0.15 -7.32 -16.55
N SER A 129 0.91 -8.22 -17.16
CA SER A 129 1.54 -9.37 -16.49
C SER A 129 3.00 -9.47 -16.88
N PHE A 130 3.86 -9.65 -15.91
CA PHE A 130 5.31 -9.68 -16.10
C PHE A 130 5.97 -10.57 -15.04
N LEU A 131 7.22 -10.93 -15.27
CA LEU A 131 8.02 -11.62 -14.28
C LEU A 131 8.62 -10.61 -13.30
N ILE A 132 8.92 -11.05 -12.06
CA ILE A 132 9.42 -10.17 -11.01
C ILE A 132 10.72 -9.45 -11.37
N ASP A 133 11.54 -10.03 -12.23
CA ASP A 133 12.80 -9.48 -12.71
C ASP A 133 12.64 -8.51 -13.90
N GLU A 134 11.43 -8.41 -14.45
CA GLU A 134 11.12 -7.48 -15.54
C GLU A 134 10.65 -6.11 -15.04
N ASP A 135 10.49 -5.92 -13.75
CA ASP A 135 9.96 -4.77 -13.00
C ASP A 135 9.35 -3.64 -13.87
N PRO A 136 8.04 -3.62 -14.03
CA PRO A 136 7.37 -2.58 -14.81
C PRO A 136 7.09 -1.30 -14.00
N GLY A 137 7.71 -1.12 -12.85
CA GLY A 137 7.49 0.04 -12.00
C GLY A 137 6.22 -0.06 -11.15
N LEU A 138 6.18 -1.00 -10.23
CA LEU A 138 5.09 -1.15 -9.24
C LEU A 138 4.96 0.05 -8.26
N GLY A 139 5.71 1.13 -8.48
CA GLY A 139 5.84 2.24 -7.56
C GLY A 139 6.83 1.95 -6.43
N LEU A 140 7.25 3.02 -5.76
CA LEU A 140 8.36 2.97 -4.79
C LEU A 140 8.15 1.91 -3.70
N VAL A 141 6.96 1.84 -3.12
CA VAL A 141 6.68 0.95 -1.97
C VAL A 141 6.69 -0.51 -2.38
N LEU A 142 5.97 -0.87 -3.43
CA LEU A 142 5.88 -2.27 -3.86
C LEU A 142 7.16 -2.78 -4.52
N SER A 143 7.86 -1.96 -5.27
CA SER A 143 9.15 -2.35 -5.85
C SER A 143 10.16 -2.65 -4.75
N GLN A 144 10.14 -1.90 -3.65
CA GLN A 144 10.97 -2.19 -2.48
C GLN A 144 10.63 -3.56 -1.86
N ASP A 145 9.35 -3.83 -1.63
CA ASP A 145 8.90 -5.08 -1.03
C ASP A 145 9.19 -6.27 -1.96
N SER A 146 8.90 -6.14 -3.26
CA SER A 146 9.14 -7.17 -4.26
C SER A 146 10.61 -7.57 -4.34
N ALA A 147 11.53 -6.63 -4.20
CA ALA A 147 12.97 -6.90 -4.23
C ALA A 147 13.43 -7.83 -3.09
N PHE A 148 12.72 -7.87 -1.95
CA PHE A 148 13.06 -8.73 -0.83
C PHE A 148 12.48 -10.14 -0.91
N LEU A 149 11.38 -10.35 -1.61
CA LEU A 149 10.67 -11.63 -1.62
C LEU A 149 11.55 -12.82 -2.01
N PRO A 150 12.37 -12.78 -3.08
CA PRO A 150 13.26 -13.89 -3.45
C PRO A 150 14.27 -14.21 -2.35
N SER A 151 14.89 -13.20 -1.75
CA SER A 151 15.87 -13.38 -0.66
C SER A 151 15.25 -13.95 0.60
N VAL A 152 14.03 -13.56 0.94
CA VAL A 152 13.27 -14.13 2.07
C VAL A 152 13.00 -15.60 1.82
N GLN A 153 12.54 -15.96 0.63
CA GLN A 153 12.27 -17.36 0.26
C GLN A 153 13.54 -18.22 0.31
N GLU A 154 14.66 -17.71 -0.20
CA GLU A 154 15.96 -18.39 -0.09
C GLU A 154 16.40 -18.56 1.37
N GLY A 155 16.26 -17.52 2.18
CA GLY A 155 16.57 -17.56 3.62
C GLY A 155 15.76 -18.62 4.37
N MET A 156 14.49 -18.82 4.03
CA MET A 156 13.64 -19.86 4.61
C MET A 156 14.13 -21.29 4.31
N ARG A 157 14.90 -21.50 3.25
CA ARG A 157 15.53 -22.79 2.92
C ARG A 157 16.86 -23.03 3.64
N SER A 158 17.37 -22.04 4.33
CA SER A 158 18.64 -22.14 5.07
C SER A 158 18.54 -23.20 6.15
N LYS A 159 19.62 -23.98 6.34
CA LYS A 159 19.74 -24.95 7.44
C LYS A 159 19.66 -24.30 8.83
N ALA A 160 19.94 -23.00 8.93
CA ALA A 160 19.86 -22.22 10.16
C ALA A 160 18.42 -21.74 10.45
N PHE A 161 17.52 -21.76 9.50
CA PHE A 161 16.14 -21.31 9.70
C PHE A 161 15.42 -22.24 10.68
N ARG A 162 14.87 -21.67 11.75
CA ARG A 162 14.16 -22.40 12.82
C ARG A 162 12.71 -21.91 12.99
N GLY A 163 12.19 -21.23 11.99
CA GLY A 163 10.90 -20.54 12.06
C GLY A 163 11.08 -19.04 12.26
N GLN A 164 10.01 -18.34 12.18
CA GLN A 164 9.99 -16.89 12.29
C GLN A 164 9.90 -16.45 13.75
N LEU A 165 10.57 -15.36 14.07
CA LEU A 165 10.51 -14.72 15.38
C LEU A 165 9.59 -13.49 15.24
N TRP A 166 8.46 -13.54 15.91
CA TRP A 166 7.48 -12.45 15.90
C TRP A 166 7.72 -11.49 17.06
N GLY A 167 7.80 -10.22 16.75
CA GLY A 167 7.76 -9.16 17.75
C GLY A 167 6.43 -9.12 18.49
N GLU A 168 6.39 -8.43 19.63
CA GLU A 168 5.17 -8.30 20.42
C GLU A 168 4.05 -7.55 19.66
N GLN A 169 4.41 -6.61 18.82
CA GLN A 169 3.48 -5.81 18.02
C GLN A 169 2.90 -6.56 16.81
N GLU A 170 3.47 -7.70 16.43
CA GLU A 170 3.07 -8.47 15.24
C GLU A 170 1.92 -9.46 15.54
N GLN A 171 0.95 -9.05 16.33
CA GLN A 171 -0.18 -9.89 16.72
C GLN A 171 -1.02 -10.36 15.53
N ARG A 172 -1.13 -9.55 14.47
CA ARG A 172 -1.89 -9.91 13.26
C ARG A 172 -1.24 -11.07 12.53
N LEU A 173 0.08 -11.08 12.43
CA LEU A 173 0.82 -12.18 11.80
C LEU A 173 0.70 -13.47 12.62
N ARG A 174 0.77 -13.37 13.96
CA ARG A 174 0.54 -14.50 14.84
C ARG A 174 -0.87 -15.08 14.64
N HIS A 175 -1.88 -14.22 14.60
CA HIS A 175 -3.26 -14.65 14.36
C HIS A 175 -3.42 -15.34 12.99
N PHE A 176 -2.78 -14.79 11.94
CA PHE A 176 -2.74 -15.40 10.62
C PHE A 176 -2.18 -16.83 10.67
N HIS A 177 -1.03 -17.03 11.34
CA HIS A 177 -0.40 -18.34 11.45
C HIS A 177 -1.24 -19.35 12.28
N VAL A 178 -1.85 -18.88 13.38
CA VAL A 178 -2.78 -19.72 14.16
C VAL A 178 -3.95 -20.20 13.29
N GLU A 179 -4.53 -19.31 12.50
CA GLU A 179 -5.64 -19.69 11.60
C GLU A 179 -5.18 -20.62 10.48
N LEU A 180 -3.97 -20.41 9.94
CA LEU A 180 -3.38 -21.29 8.95
C LEU A 180 -3.16 -22.71 9.52
N GLU A 181 -2.53 -22.82 10.68
CA GLU A 181 -2.32 -24.12 11.36
C GLU A 181 -3.63 -24.82 11.67
N ARG A 182 -4.64 -24.10 12.12
CA ARG A 182 -5.96 -24.65 12.37
C ARG A 182 -6.56 -25.28 11.10
N ARG A 183 -6.35 -24.66 9.95
CA ARG A 183 -6.85 -25.17 8.66
C ARG A 183 -6.04 -26.34 8.12
N LEU A 184 -4.74 -26.35 8.34
CA LEU A 184 -3.86 -27.45 7.90
C LEU A 184 -4.07 -28.73 8.73
N ASN A 185 -4.55 -28.61 9.97
CA ASN A 185 -4.77 -29.72 10.88
C ASN A 185 -6.25 -30.15 10.99
N ALA A 186 -7.14 -29.57 10.20
CA ALA A 186 -8.56 -29.92 10.14
C ALA A 186 -8.84 -30.98 9.07
#